data_49f7ab25538ca3e47359b2d04d85a0f1
#
_entry.id   49f7ab25538ca3e47359b2d04d85a0f1
#
_cell.length_a   1.000
_cell.length_b   1.000
_cell.length_c   1.000
_cell.angle_alpha   90.00
_cell.angle_beta   90.00
_cell.angle_gamma   90.00
#
_symmetry.space_group_name_H-M   'P 1'
#
loop_
_entity.id
_entity.type
_entity.pdbx_description
1 polymer ?
#
loop_
_entity_poly.entity_id
_entity_poly.type
_entity_poly.pdbx_seq_one_letter_code
_entity_poly.pdbx_strand_id
1 'polypeptide(L)'
;MKKILILGGGFAGIYTAKNLQKQNIDDYEIELISDNNYFIFQPLLPEVASGTIYSSDAVTPIRQMLKGIKYRNAEISSLDFNNKRVSILQGFKKSTHSIQYDHLIIALGQVSNLDIVKGLKDHAFTMRSLQDAYDLRNHILGCLELADVTSNKDLKKRLLNIVVIGGGFSGVETIGEIKEMIDRLMPYYSSIKKSDLKFHIVEFADQLLPDMDKKVGQYTLKKFKKNNINVHLKTALEEVTQYQVFLSNKKNIETHTVISTIGSTVSKLIKDCNLSLQHGKIITKGSLEVEGLDNVWAVGDAALIPNKDKKNMLYKKKKIAYAPPNAQFAVRQG
;
A
#
# COMPACT_ATOMS: atom_id res chain seq x y z
N MET A 1 -10.07 30.35 -18.74
CA MET A 1 -8.96 29.58 -18.13
C MET A 1 -9.32 28.12 -18.16
N LYS A 2 -8.49 27.27 -18.78
CA LYS A 2 -8.69 25.81 -18.85
C LYS A 2 -8.34 25.18 -17.51
N LYS A 3 -8.90 24.02 -17.22
CA LYS A 3 -8.70 23.34 -15.94
C LYS A 3 -7.97 22.02 -16.09
N ILE A 4 -6.86 21.88 -15.35
CA ILE A 4 -6.16 20.63 -15.12
C ILE A 4 -6.60 20.09 -13.74
N LEU A 5 -7.28 18.95 -13.73
CA LEU A 5 -7.77 18.32 -12.50
C LEU A 5 -6.92 17.10 -12.17
N ILE A 6 -6.36 17.07 -10.97
CA ILE A 6 -5.51 15.98 -10.47
C ILE A 6 -6.27 15.25 -9.36
N LEU A 7 -6.45 13.94 -9.50
CA LEU A 7 -7.15 13.09 -8.54
C LEU A 7 -6.16 12.26 -7.73
N GLY A 8 -6.09 12.53 -6.41
CA GLY A 8 -5.24 11.81 -5.47
C GLY A 8 -4.07 12.63 -4.93
N GLY A 9 -3.91 12.63 -3.60
CA GLY A 9 -2.89 13.35 -2.85
C GLY A 9 -1.66 12.49 -2.47
N GLY A 10 -1.42 11.38 -3.18
CA GLY A 10 -0.25 10.53 -3.00
C GLY A 10 0.99 11.05 -3.75
N PHE A 11 2.04 10.22 -3.82
CA PHE A 11 3.31 10.56 -4.49
C PHE A 11 3.10 11.12 -5.90
N ALA A 12 2.42 10.38 -6.78
CA ALA A 12 2.24 10.80 -8.16
C ALA A 12 1.47 12.13 -8.26
N GLY A 13 0.33 12.27 -7.57
CA GLY A 13 -0.50 13.47 -7.67
C GLY A 13 0.19 14.73 -7.15
N ILE A 14 0.86 14.65 -5.99
CA ILE A 14 1.60 15.78 -5.42
C ILE A 14 2.74 16.23 -6.34
N TYR A 15 3.52 15.29 -6.88
CA TYR A 15 4.64 15.63 -7.75
C TYR A 15 4.17 16.10 -9.11
N THR A 16 3.08 15.56 -9.67
CA THR A 16 2.42 16.09 -10.87
C THR A 16 2.03 17.55 -10.65
N ALA A 17 1.34 17.85 -9.55
CA ALA A 17 0.90 19.21 -9.23
C ALA A 17 2.08 20.18 -9.13
N LYS A 18 3.16 19.80 -8.39
CA LYS A 18 4.38 20.60 -8.25
C LYS A 18 5.11 20.83 -9.58
N ASN A 19 5.19 19.82 -10.43
CA ASN A 19 5.91 19.92 -11.69
C ASN A 19 5.13 20.75 -12.71
N LEU A 20 3.80 20.61 -12.79
CA LEU A 20 2.95 21.48 -13.61
C LEU A 20 3.03 22.94 -13.16
N GLN A 21 3.04 23.20 -11.85
CA GLN A 21 3.18 24.54 -11.32
C GLN A 21 4.50 25.20 -11.73
N LYS A 22 5.61 24.44 -11.71
CA LYS A 22 6.93 24.96 -12.13
C LYS A 22 6.99 25.34 -13.61
N GLN A 23 6.15 24.74 -14.45
CA GLN A 23 6.11 25.06 -15.88
C GLN A 23 5.43 26.40 -16.17
N ASN A 24 4.78 27.04 -15.17
CA ASN A 24 4.07 28.32 -15.33
C ASN A 24 3.17 28.33 -16.58
N ILE A 25 2.30 27.30 -16.70
CA ILE A 25 1.43 27.14 -17.85
C ILE A 25 0.36 28.24 -17.78
N ASP A 26 0.48 29.27 -18.61
CA ASP A 26 -0.49 30.34 -18.70
C ASP A 26 -1.85 29.79 -19.14
N ASP A 27 -2.94 30.46 -18.73
CA ASP A 27 -4.34 30.09 -19.02
C ASP A 27 -4.85 28.76 -18.41
N TYR A 28 -4.11 28.11 -17.51
CA TYR A 28 -4.58 26.91 -16.82
C TYR A 28 -4.73 27.10 -15.30
N GLU A 29 -5.87 26.67 -14.77
CA GLU A 29 -6.08 26.44 -13.32
C GLU A 29 -5.70 25.00 -12.99
N ILE A 30 -4.76 24.79 -12.06
CA ILE A 30 -4.43 23.45 -11.54
C ILE A 30 -5.20 23.26 -10.24
N GLU A 31 -6.02 22.20 -10.19
CA GLU A 31 -6.76 21.80 -8.98
C GLU A 31 -6.46 20.35 -8.61
N LEU A 32 -6.06 20.11 -7.34
CA LEU A 32 -5.86 18.75 -6.79
C LEU A 32 -6.98 18.39 -5.83
N ILE A 33 -7.54 17.20 -5.99
CA ILE A 33 -8.59 16.63 -5.12
C ILE A 33 -8.05 15.40 -4.41
N SER A 34 -8.21 15.34 -3.10
CA SER A 34 -7.90 14.16 -2.28
C SER A 34 -8.84 14.09 -1.09
N ASP A 35 -9.16 12.87 -0.67
CA ASP A 35 -9.93 12.56 0.53
C ASP A 35 -9.16 12.79 1.83
N ASN A 36 -7.81 12.76 1.78
CA ASN A 36 -6.93 13.09 2.89
C ASN A 36 -6.38 14.52 2.74
N ASN A 37 -6.33 15.30 3.80
CA ASN A 37 -5.77 16.65 3.82
C ASN A 37 -4.25 16.66 4.04
N TYR A 38 -3.62 15.50 4.11
CA TYR A 38 -2.19 15.29 4.26
C TYR A 38 -1.66 14.29 3.22
N PHE A 39 -0.43 14.51 2.84
CA PHE A 39 0.40 13.54 2.14
C PHE A 39 1.00 12.58 3.16
N ILE A 40 0.95 11.28 2.89
CA ILE A 40 1.60 10.26 3.71
C ILE A 40 2.82 9.69 3.00
N PHE A 41 3.93 9.63 3.70
CA PHE A 41 5.11 8.93 3.24
C PHE A 41 4.99 7.45 3.62
N GLN A 42 4.21 6.71 2.82
CA GLN A 42 3.84 5.31 3.08
C GLN A 42 5.00 4.37 3.44
N PRO A 43 6.24 4.53 2.89
CA PRO A 43 7.37 3.69 3.31
C PRO A 43 7.71 3.73 4.80
N LEU A 44 7.25 4.74 5.55
CA LEU A 44 7.45 4.87 7.00
C LEU A 44 6.30 4.29 7.85
N LEU A 45 5.30 3.67 7.23
CA LEU A 45 4.19 3.06 7.98
C LEU A 45 4.61 1.91 8.92
N PRO A 46 5.57 1.04 8.55
CA PRO A 46 6.08 0.02 9.47
C PRO A 46 6.69 0.62 10.74
N GLU A 47 7.45 1.71 10.63
CA GLU A 47 8.06 2.44 11.75
C GLU A 47 7.00 3.15 12.61
N VAL A 48 5.93 3.66 12.01
CA VAL A 48 4.78 4.19 12.75
C VAL A 48 4.08 3.07 13.54
N ALA A 49 3.85 1.91 12.91
CA ALA A 49 3.24 0.77 13.56
C ALA A 49 4.09 0.23 14.71
N SER A 50 5.41 0.20 14.57
CA SER A 50 6.34 -0.19 15.64
C SER A 50 6.52 0.90 16.71
N GLY A 51 6.11 2.14 16.42
CA GLY A 51 6.33 3.30 17.28
C GLY A 51 7.78 3.76 17.34
N THR A 52 8.57 3.41 16.34
CA THR A 52 9.94 3.91 16.16
C THR A 52 9.95 5.39 15.82
N ILE A 53 8.92 5.84 15.06
CA ILE A 53 8.68 7.26 14.77
C ILE A 53 7.25 7.66 15.14
N TYR A 54 7.02 8.95 15.32
CA TYR A 54 5.67 9.49 15.48
C TYR A 54 4.95 9.56 14.12
N SER A 55 3.64 9.41 14.14
CA SER A 55 2.84 9.54 12.91
C SER A 55 2.95 10.91 12.25
N SER A 56 3.17 11.96 13.05
CA SER A 56 3.43 13.32 12.56
C SER A 56 4.65 13.40 11.64
N ASP A 57 5.63 12.51 11.82
CA ASP A 57 6.86 12.50 11.04
C ASP A 57 6.67 11.80 9.67
N ALA A 58 5.62 10.98 9.56
CA ALA A 58 5.26 10.29 8.32
C ALA A 58 4.28 11.08 7.44
N VAL A 59 3.79 12.26 7.88
CA VAL A 59 2.80 13.04 7.15
C VAL A 59 3.20 14.49 6.94
N THR A 60 2.69 15.09 5.88
CA THR A 60 2.83 16.53 5.62
C THR A 60 1.51 17.08 5.10
N PRO A 61 0.98 18.19 5.65
CA PRO A 61 -0.24 18.82 5.15
C PRO A 61 -0.11 19.19 3.66
N ILE A 62 -1.09 18.74 2.83
CA ILE A 62 -1.04 18.98 1.38
C ILE A 62 -0.98 20.47 1.05
N ARG A 63 -1.70 21.31 1.80
CA ARG A 63 -1.69 22.77 1.59
C ARG A 63 -0.32 23.41 1.82
N GLN A 64 0.52 22.81 2.68
CA GLN A 64 1.91 23.29 2.85
C GLN A 64 2.81 22.87 1.70
N MET A 65 2.55 21.71 1.09
CA MET A 65 3.30 21.19 -0.04
C MET A 65 2.96 21.88 -1.36
N LEU A 66 1.70 22.33 -1.52
CA LEU A 66 1.13 22.85 -2.77
C LEU A 66 0.69 24.32 -2.61
N LYS A 67 1.64 25.19 -2.25
CA LYS A 67 1.37 26.63 -2.18
C LYS A 67 1.03 27.17 -3.58
N GLY A 68 -0.10 27.89 -3.70
CA GLY A 68 -0.53 28.48 -4.99
C GLY A 68 -1.29 27.52 -5.91
N ILE A 69 -1.47 26.26 -5.54
CA ILE A 69 -2.34 25.32 -6.26
C ILE A 69 -3.67 25.20 -5.51
N LYS A 70 -4.76 25.18 -6.27
CA LYS A 70 -6.08 24.95 -5.69
C LYS A 70 -6.17 23.50 -5.18
N TYR A 71 -6.41 23.38 -3.88
CA TYR A 71 -6.56 22.08 -3.23
C TYR A 71 -7.97 21.93 -2.65
N ARG A 72 -8.60 20.78 -2.93
CA ARG A 72 -9.90 20.42 -2.40
C ARG A 72 -9.85 19.11 -1.63
N ASN A 73 -10.20 19.16 -0.35
CA ASN A 73 -10.40 17.95 0.44
C ASN A 73 -11.80 17.42 0.19
N ALA A 74 -11.93 16.32 -0.55
CA ALA A 74 -13.18 15.70 -0.92
C ALA A 74 -12.97 14.25 -1.38
N GLU A 75 -13.98 13.43 -1.16
CA GLU A 75 -14.07 12.07 -1.68
C GLU A 75 -14.53 12.12 -3.16
N ILE A 76 -13.89 11.37 -4.04
CA ILE A 76 -14.29 11.27 -5.45
C ILE A 76 -15.33 10.16 -5.56
N SER A 77 -16.52 10.49 -6.04
CA SER A 77 -17.66 9.56 -6.11
C SER A 77 -17.90 8.98 -7.50
N SER A 78 -17.62 9.73 -8.57
CA SER A 78 -17.73 9.20 -9.94
C SER A 78 -16.88 9.99 -10.95
N LEU A 79 -16.55 9.33 -12.06
CA LEU A 79 -15.83 9.92 -13.22
C LEU A 79 -16.72 9.77 -14.46
N ASP A 80 -17.00 10.87 -15.13
CA ASP A 80 -17.73 10.91 -16.41
C ASP A 80 -16.79 11.48 -17.50
N PHE A 81 -16.18 10.58 -18.24
CA PHE A 81 -15.22 10.94 -19.29
C PHE A 81 -15.89 11.58 -20.51
N ASN A 82 -17.13 11.19 -20.82
CA ASN A 82 -17.86 11.72 -21.98
C ASN A 82 -18.21 13.19 -21.80
N ASN A 83 -18.66 13.57 -20.60
CA ASN A 83 -19.02 14.94 -20.26
C ASN A 83 -17.87 15.71 -19.60
N LYS A 84 -16.68 15.12 -19.45
CA LYS A 84 -15.50 15.68 -18.79
C LYS A 84 -15.81 16.22 -17.40
N ARG A 85 -16.44 15.41 -16.55
CA ARG A 85 -16.87 15.77 -15.20
C ARG A 85 -16.39 14.76 -14.16
N VAL A 86 -16.07 15.28 -13.00
CA VAL A 86 -15.77 14.50 -11.78
C VAL A 86 -16.79 14.89 -10.72
N SER A 87 -17.50 13.92 -10.17
CA SER A 87 -18.36 14.12 -9.02
C SER A 87 -17.61 13.86 -7.72
N ILE A 88 -17.80 14.73 -6.75
CA ILE A 88 -17.16 14.65 -5.45
C ILE A 88 -18.19 14.77 -4.33
N LEU A 89 -17.87 14.21 -3.16
CA LEU A 89 -18.58 14.39 -1.91
C LEU A 89 -17.73 15.26 -0.99
N GLN A 90 -18.25 16.41 -0.58
CA GLN A 90 -17.51 17.40 0.21
C GLN A 90 -18.27 17.84 1.45
N GLY A 91 -17.52 18.17 2.50
CA GLY A 91 -18.03 18.67 3.76
C GLY A 91 -18.62 17.58 4.67
N PHE A 92 -18.99 17.96 5.89
CA PHE A 92 -19.49 17.02 6.90
C PHE A 92 -20.77 16.29 6.50
N LYS A 93 -21.61 16.95 5.68
CA LYS A 93 -22.87 16.37 5.17
C LYS A 93 -22.68 15.61 3.85
N LYS A 94 -21.44 15.46 3.38
CA LYS A 94 -21.10 14.81 2.10
C LYS A 94 -21.99 15.33 0.94
N SER A 95 -22.08 16.65 0.77
CA SER A 95 -22.81 17.25 -0.34
C SER A 95 -22.13 16.92 -1.68
N THR A 96 -22.91 16.54 -2.68
CA THR A 96 -22.41 16.22 -4.01
C THR A 96 -22.13 17.49 -4.80
N HIS A 97 -20.96 17.58 -5.40
CA HIS A 97 -20.56 18.65 -6.31
C HIS A 97 -19.98 18.03 -7.59
N SER A 98 -20.22 18.70 -8.72
CA SER A 98 -19.67 18.30 -10.02
C SER A 98 -18.61 19.32 -10.46
N ILE A 99 -17.43 18.83 -10.88
CA ILE A 99 -16.31 19.64 -11.33
C ILE A 99 -16.02 19.28 -12.78
N GLN A 100 -16.03 20.27 -13.66
CA GLN A 100 -15.67 20.11 -15.06
C GLN A 100 -14.17 20.29 -15.22
N TYR A 101 -13.56 19.56 -16.17
CA TYR A 101 -12.14 19.63 -16.49
C TYR A 101 -11.90 19.70 -17.99
N ASP A 102 -10.76 20.26 -18.39
CA ASP A 102 -10.21 20.16 -19.75
C ASP A 102 -9.20 19.01 -19.83
N HIS A 103 -8.40 18.83 -18.77
CA HIS A 103 -7.41 17.77 -18.61
C HIS A 103 -7.58 17.07 -17.27
N LEU A 104 -7.52 15.73 -17.27
CA LEU A 104 -7.67 14.91 -16.06
C LEU A 104 -6.44 14.05 -15.82
N ILE A 105 -5.94 14.04 -14.60
CA ILE A 105 -4.83 13.19 -14.18
C ILE A 105 -5.31 12.28 -13.04
N ILE A 106 -5.34 10.98 -13.31
CA ILE A 106 -5.74 9.94 -12.36
C ILE A 106 -4.49 9.46 -11.61
N ALA A 107 -4.33 9.92 -10.37
CA ALA A 107 -3.21 9.59 -9.48
C ALA A 107 -3.71 8.91 -8.18
N LEU A 108 -4.78 8.10 -8.27
CA LEU A 108 -5.48 7.49 -7.14
C LEU A 108 -4.76 6.28 -6.51
N GLY A 109 -3.59 5.90 -7.05
CA GLY A 109 -2.82 4.77 -6.56
C GLY A 109 -3.57 3.44 -6.62
N GLN A 110 -3.26 2.55 -5.70
CA GLN A 110 -3.91 1.25 -5.56
C GLN A 110 -4.42 1.03 -4.13
N VAL A 111 -5.42 0.17 -4.00
CA VAL A 111 -5.95 -0.33 -2.73
C VAL A 111 -5.58 -1.79 -2.54
N SER A 112 -5.66 -2.30 -1.30
CA SER A 112 -5.49 -3.73 -1.03
C SER A 112 -6.61 -4.52 -1.69
N ASN A 113 -6.24 -5.57 -2.42
CA ASN A 113 -7.18 -6.52 -2.98
C ASN A 113 -7.27 -7.74 -2.06
N LEU A 114 -8.15 -7.66 -1.08
CA LEU A 114 -8.30 -8.68 -0.06
C LEU A 114 -9.24 -9.82 -0.47
N ASP A 115 -9.91 -9.68 -1.61
CA ASP A 115 -10.79 -10.73 -2.15
C ASP A 115 -10.03 -11.85 -2.89
N ILE A 116 -8.69 -11.75 -2.98
CA ILE A 116 -7.84 -12.73 -3.68
C ILE A 116 -7.68 -14.06 -2.92
N VAL A 117 -7.92 -14.06 -1.61
CA VAL A 117 -7.84 -15.24 -0.75
C VAL A 117 -9.01 -15.21 0.22
N LYS A 118 -9.64 -16.36 0.41
CA LYS A 118 -10.78 -16.54 1.33
C LYS A 118 -10.40 -16.13 2.76
N GLY A 119 -11.22 -15.28 3.38
CA GLY A 119 -11.07 -14.81 4.76
C GLY A 119 -9.99 -13.74 4.97
N LEU A 120 -9.22 -13.38 3.94
CA LEU A 120 -8.17 -12.37 4.07
C LEU A 120 -8.75 -10.99 4.44
N LYS A 121 -9.91 -10.66 3.87
CA LYS A 121 -10.61 -9.39 4.12
C LYS A 121 -11.10 -9.25 5.56
N ASP A 122 -11.54 -10.35 6.15
CA ASP A 122 -12.18 -10.34 7.46
C ASP A 122 -11.20 -10.52 8.62
N HIS A 123 -9.99 -11.06 8.33
CA HIS A 123 -9.07 -11.53 9.37
C HIS A 123 -7.64 -11.02 9.23
N ALA A 124 -7.32 -10.18 8.23
CA ALA A 124 -5.97 -9.67 8.07
C ALA A 124 -5.90 -8.14 8.22
N PHE A 125 -4.82 -7.68 8.84
CA PHE A 125 -4.42 -6.28 8.84
C PHE A 125 -3.76 -5.93 7.51
N THR A 126 -3.89 -4.68 7.09
CA THR A 126 -3.15 -4.10 5.96
C THR A 126 -2.16 -3.05 6.45
N MET A 127 -1.33 -2.52 5.53
CA MET A 127 -0.34 -1.48 5.85
C MET A 127 -0.33 -0.43 4.73
N ARG A 128 -1.44 0.34 4.65
CA ARG A 128 -1.64 1.34 3.60
C ARG A 128 -1.94 2.75 4.11
N SER A 129 -2.43 2.84 5.34
CA SER A 129 -2.83 4.09 5.97
C SER A 129 -2.26 4.21 7.39
N LEU A 130 -2.31 5.41 7.96
CA LEU A 130 -1.98 5.61 9.38
C LEU A 130 -2.90 4.79 10.28
N GLN A 131 -4.18 4.68 9.92
CA GLN A 131 -5.14 3.90 10.69
C GLN A 131 -4.73 2.42 10.74
N ASP A 132 -4.32 1.85 9.60
CA ASP A 132 -3.81 0.48 9.54
C ASP A 132 -2.62 0.27 10.49
N ALA A 133 -1.68 1.23 10.51
CA ALA A 133 -0.52 1.17 11.37
C ALA A 133 -0.90 1.20 12.86
N TYR A 134 -1.85 2.06 13.24
CA TYR A 134 -2.36 2.14 14.61
C TYR A 134 -3.17 0.91 15.00
N ASP A 135 -4.04 0.41 14.13
CA ASP A 135 -4.86 -0.76 14.40
C ASP A 135 -3.98 -1.99 14.60
N LEU A 136 -2.97 -2.18 13.77
CA LEU A 136 -1.99 -3.25 13.92
C LEU A 136 -1.21 -3.12 15.23
N ARG A 137 -0.71 -1.93 15.55
CA ARG A 137 0.01 -1.67 16.80
C ARG A 137 -0.84 -2.00 18.02
N ASN A 138 -2.05 -1.45 18.08
CA ASN A 138 -2.95 -1.63 19.21
C ASN A 138 -3.35 -3.10 19.36
N HIS A 139 -3.59 -3.80 18.24
CA HIS A 139 -3.87 -5.23 18.25
C HIS A 139 -2.70 -6.04 18.83
N ILE A 140 -1.46 -5.78 18.38
CA ILE A 140 -0.28 -6.50 18.88
C ILE A 140 -0.07 -6.24 20.37
N LEU A 141 -0.20 -4.99 20.83
CA LEU A 141 -0.12 -4.67 22.24
C LEU A 141 -1.19 -5.40 23.04
N GLY A 142 -2.45 -5.41 22.57
CA GLY A 142 -3.52 -6.18 23.19
C GLY A 142 -3.25 -7.69 23.24
N CYS A 143 -2.62 -8.25 22.21
CA CYS A 143 -2.18 -9.65 22.21
C CYS A 143 -1.13 -9.92 23.28
N LEU A 144 -0.16 -9.01 23.47
CA LEU A 144 0.87 -9.13 24.52
C LEU A 144 0.26 -9.04 25.93
N GLU A 145 -0.62 -8.05 26.16
CA GLU A 145 -1.33 -7.90 27.43
C GLU A 145 -2.10 -9.17 27.81
N LEU A 146 -2.87 -9.69 26.86
CA LEU A 146 -3.65 -10.90 27.10
C LEU A 146 -2.75 -12.14 27.25
N ALA A 147 -1.67 -12.24 26.50
CA ALA A 147 -0.72 -13.35 26.60
C ALA A 147 0.03 -13.36 27.94
N ASP A 148 0.26 -12.19 28.55
CA ASP A 148 0.94 -12.12 29.84
C ASP A 148 0.09 -12.65 30.99
N VAL A 149 -1.23 -12.49 30.95
CA VAL A 149 -2.14 -12.86 32.04
C VAL A 149 -2.88 -14.19 31.83
N THR A 150 -2.96 -14.71 30.59
CA THR A 150 -3.72 -15.93 30.33
C THR A 150 -3.02 -17.18 30.80
N SER A 151 -3.75 -18.09 31.43
CA SER A 151 -3.31 -19.46 31.77
C SER A 151 -3.54 -20.45 30.61
N ASN A 152 -4.32 -20.07 29.60
CA ASN A 152 -4.61 -20.93 28.44
C ASN A 152 -3.42 -20.96 27.50
N LYS A 153 -2.71 -22.08 27.46
CA LYS A 153 -1.49 -22.26 26.66
C LYS A 153 -1.74 -22.15 25.15
N ASP A 154 -2.87 -22.66 24.66
CA ASP A 154 -3.20 -22.61 23.22
C ASP A 154 -3.56 -21.20 22.80
N LEU A 155 -4.31 -20.47 23.63
CA LEU A 155 -4.58 -19.06 23.40
C LEU A 155 -3.27 -18.25 23.39
N LYS A 156 -2.41 -18.43 24.42
CA LYS A 156 -1.12 -17.76 24.52
C LYS A 156 -0.26 -17.99 23.27
N LYS A 157 -0.19 -19.24 22.80
CA LYS A 157 0.54 -19.59 21.58
C LYS A 157 0.03 -18.81 20.38
N ARG A 158 -1.31 -18.72 20.17
CA ARG A 158 -1.91 -18.00 19.06
C ARG A 158 -1.66 -16.49 19.13
N LEU A 159 -1.75 -15.90 20.32
CA LEU A 159 -1.51 -14.48 20.56
C LEU A 159 -0.07 -14.06 20.24
N LEU A 160 0.90 -14.96 20.47
CA LEU A 160 2.33 -14.72 20.28
C LEU A 160 2.88 -15.17 18.91
N ASN A 161 2.02 -15.71 18.04
CA ASN A 161 2.34 -16.00 16.65
C ASN A 161 1.93 -14.84 15.76
N ILE A 162 2.86 -14.32 14.95
CA ILE A 162 2.65 -13.21 14.01
C ILE A 162 2.98 -13.71 12.61
N VAL A 163 2.05 -13.55 11.68
CA VAL A 163 2.19 -14.02 10.29
C VAL A 163 2.08 -12.84 9.33
N VAL A 164 3.12 -12.61 8.54
CA VAL A 164 3.12 -11.64 7.44
C VAL A 164 3.02 -12.39 6.11
N ILE A 165 2.08 -11.99 5.28
CA ILE A 165 1.84 -12.54 3.95
C ILE A 165 2.39 -11.57 2.91
N GLY A 166 3.39 -12.02 2.16
CA GLY A 166 4.15 -11.26 1.17
C GLY A 166 5.56 -10.95 1.64
N GLY A 167 6.56 -11.38 0.87
CA GLY A 167 7.99 -11.17 1.13
C GLY A 167 8.60 -10.03 0.30
N GLY A 168 7.77 -9.11 -0.21
CA GLY A 168 8.23 -7.85 -0.82
C GLY A 168 8.71 -6.84 0.22
N PHE A 169 9.01 -5.61 -0.22
CA PHE A 169 9.52 -4.54 0.66
C PHE A 169 8.62 -4.33 1.88
N SER A 170 7.33 -4.07 1.67
CA SER A 170 6.40 -3.81 2.78
C SER A 170 6.34 -4.94 3.80
N GLY A 171 6.31 -6.21 3.35
CA GLY A 171 6.28 -7.35 4.28
C GLY A 171 7.56 -7.53 5.06
N VAL A 172 8.72 -7.37 4.39
CA VAL A 172 10.04 -7.48 5.02
C VAL A 172 10.25 -6.38 6.07
N GLU A 173 9.89 -5.14 5.75
CA GLU A 173 9.99 -4.00 6.67
C GLU A 173 9.00 -4.15 7.84
N THR A 174 7.74 -4.48 7.55
CA THR A 174 6.72 -4.66 8.59
C THR A 174 7.09 -5.73 9.61
N ILE A 175 7.52 -6.93 9.17
CA ILE A 175 7.88 -7.99 10.13
C ILE A 175 9.13 -7.63 10.93
N GLY A 176 10.08 -6.90 10.32
CA GLY A 176 11.26 -6.41 10.99
C GLY A 176 10.94 -5.44 12.10
N GLU A 177 10.17 -4.39 11.79
CA GLU A 177 9.76 -3.35 12.73
C GLU A 177 8.88 -3.89 13.86
N ILE A 178 7.90 -4.75 13.55
CA ILE A 178 7.04 -5.36 14.56
C ILE A 178 7.85 -6.26 15.51
N LYS A 179 8.79 -7.03 14.96
CA LYS A 179 9.67 -7.86 15.79
C LYS A 179 10.53 -7.01 16.72
N GLU A 180 11.11 -5.94 16.21
CA GLU A 180 11.94 -5.04 17.01
C GLU A 180 11.12 -4.34 18.10
N MET A 181 9.90 -3.88 17.80
CA MET A 181 8.97 -3.36 18.79
C MET A 181 8.73 -4.37 19.92
N ILE A 182 8.38 -5.59 19.57
CA ILE A 182 8.11 -6.64 20.58
C ILE A 182 9.36 -6.95 21.39
N ASP A 183 10.54 -7.06 20.77
CA ASP A 183 11.80 -7.31 21.49
C ASP A 183 12.10 -6.19 22.52
N ARG A 184 11.80 -4.92 22.20
CA ARG A 184 11.92 -3.77 23.15
C ARG A 184 10.92 -3.84 24.30
N LEU A 185 9.74 -4.42 24.05
CA LEU A 185 8.67 -4.52 25.06
C LEU A 185 8.81 -5.71 25.99
N MET A 186 9.55 -6.76 25.60
CA MET A 186 9.68 -8.00 26.39
C MET A 186 10.10 -7.82 27.86
N PRO A 187 10.95 -6.86 28.22
CA PRO A 187 11.27 -6.65 29.65
C PRO A 187 10.07 -6.28 30.54
N TYR A 188 8.97 -5.81 29.94
CA TYR A 188 7.76 -5.42 30.66
C TYR A 188 6.73 -6.56 30.84
N TYR A 189 6.91 -7.68 30.14
CA TYR A 189 5.98 -8.83 30.18
C TYR A 189 6.64 -10.04 30.84
N SER A 190 6.44 -10.18 32.14
CA SER A 190 7.19 -11.15 32.97
C SER A 190 6.82 -12.61 32.70
N SER A 191 5.62 -12.90 32.23
CA SER A 191 5.16 -14.26 31.95
C SER A 191 5.43 -14.72 30.51
N ILE A 192 5.91 -13.84 29.62
CA ILE A 192 6.20 -14.15 28.22
C ILE A 192 7.70 -14.39 28.06
N LYS A 193 8.08 -15.56 27.55
CA LYS A 193 9.47 -15.88 27.20
C LYS A 193 9.72 -15.54 25.73
N LYS A 194 10.93 -15.10 25.38
CA LYS A 194 11.32 -14.88 23.98
C LYS A 194 11.13 -16.11 23.08
N SER A 195 11.23 -17.32 23.66
CA SER A 195 10.98 -18.59 22.97
C SER A 195 9.53 -18.81 22.55
N ASP A 196 8.58 -18.13 23.23
CA ASP A 196 7.14 -18.26 22.97
C ASP A 196 6.72 -17.47 21.74
N LEU A 197 7.48 -16.42 21.42
CA LEU A 197 7.25 -15.56 20.26
C LEU A 197 7.62 -16.29 18.96
N LYS A 198 6.74 -16.27 17.97
CA LYS A 198 6.97 -16.81 16.64
C LYS A 198 6.62 -15.77 15.59
N PHE A 199 7.53 -15.57 14.66
CA PHE A 199 7.36 -14.68 13.52
C PHE A 199 7.44 -15.50 12.25
N HIS A 200 6.50 -15.32 11.35
CA HIS A 200 6.42 -16.03 10.09
C HIS A 200 6.25 -15.03 8.93
N ILE A 201 7.01 -15.21 7.86
CA ILE A 201 6.79 -14.54 6.59
C ILE A 201 6.56 -15.59 5.51
N VAL A 202 5.46 -15.42 4.77
CA VAL A 202 5.04 -16.33 3.71
C VAL A 202 5.18 -15.62 2.37
N GLU A 203 5.96 -16.22 1.45
CA GLU A 203 6.23 -15.68 0.12
C GLU A 203 6.01 -16.75 -0.95
N PHE A 204 5.25 -16.39 -1.98
CA PHE A 204 4.97 -17.26 -3.12
C PHE A 204 6.20 -17.48 -4.01
N ALA A 205 7.05 -16.46 -4.14
CA ALA A 205 8.29 -16.56 -4.92
C ALA A 205 9.34 -17.45 -4.24
N ASP A 206 10.41 -17.74 -4.97
CA ASP A 206 11.54 -18.54 -4.50
C ASP A 206 12.56 -17.73 -3.67
N GLN A 207 12.31 -16.42 -3.48
CA GLN A 207 13.17 -15.55 -2.67
C GLN A 207 12.36 -14.42 -2.01
N LEU A 208 12.89 -13.86 -0.91
CA LEU A 208 12.44 -12.58 -0.38
C LEU A 208 12.88 -11.44 -1.30
N LEU A 209 12.13 -10.33 -1.30
CA LEU A 209 12.37 -9.17 -2.15
C LEU A 209 12.50 -9.60 -3.62
N PRO A 210 11.47 -10.23 -4.22
CA PRO A 210 11.55 -10.86 -5.55
C PRO A 210 11.89 -9.87 -6.67
N ASP A 211 11.67 -8.58 -6.43
CA ASP A 211 11.99 -7.49 -7.35
C ASP A 211 13.46 -7.03 -7.29
N MET A 212 14.23 -7.56 -6.35
CA MET A 212 15.63 -7.22 -6.15
C MET A 212 16.58 -8.32 -6.67
N ASP A 213 17.87 -7.98 -6.72
CA ASP A 213 18.91 -8.96 -7.03
C ASP A 213 18.87 -10.12 -6.02
N LYS A 214 19.17 -11.35 -6.51
CA LYS A 214 19.20 -12.57 -5.70
C LYS A 214 20.09 -12.46 -4.46
N LYS A 215 21.18 -11.70 -4.55
CA LYS A 215 22.08 -11.48 -3.41
C LYS A 215 21.39 -10.75 -2.26
N VAL A 216 20.52 -9.78 -2.57
CA VAL A 216 19.73 -9.04 -1.57
C VAL A 216 18.72 -9.98 -0.90
N GLY A 217 17.98 -10.78 -1.69
CA GLY A 217 17.04 -11.77 -1.14
C GLY A 217 17.72 -12.80 -0.24
N GLN A 218 18.91 -13.31 -0.65
CA GLN A 218 19.70 -14.24 0.16
C GLN A 218 20.23 -13.61 1.45
N TYR A 219 20.69 -12.36 1.39
CA TYR A 219 21.13 -11.62 2.56
C TYR A 219 19.97 -11.43 3.56
N THR A 220 18.83 -11.01 3.08
CA THR A 220 17.60 -10.83 3.89
C THR A 220 17.19 -12.17 4.53
N LEU A 221 17.16 -13.25 3.78
CA LEU A 221 16.88 -14.59 4.29
C LEU A 221 17.85 -15.00 5.41
N LYS A 222 19.15 -14.77 5.24
CA LYS A 222 20.16 -15.06 6.26
C LYS A 222 19.93 -14.21 7.53
N LYS A 223 19.61 -12.93 7.38
CA LYS A 223 19.28 -12.04 8.51
C LYS A 223 18.03 -12.49 9.24
N PHE A 224 16.97 -12.84 8.51
CA PHE A 224 15.73 -13.33 9.12
C PHE A 224 15.92 -14.60 9.90
N LYS A 225 16.66 -15.59 9.36
CA LYS A 225 17.01 -16.81 10.08
C LYS A 225 17.78 -16.52 11.38
N LYS A 226 18.77 -15.61 11.33
CA LYS A 226 19.53 -15.18 12.52
C LYS A 226 18.64 -14.53 13.59
N ASN A 227 17.58 -13.84 13.16
CA ASN A 227 16.61 -13.17 14.05
C ASN A 227 15.39 -14.04 14.39
N ASN A 228 15.45 -15.37 14.18
CA ASN A 228 14.37 -16.31 14.46
C ASN A 228 13.04 -15.97 13.77
N ILE A 229 13.09 -15.43 12.57
CA ILE A 229 11.93 -15.25 11.68
C ILE A 229 11.84 -16.48 10.76
N ASN A 230 10.72 -17.19 10.82
CA ASN A 230 10.45 -18.36 9.99
C ASN A 230 10.03 -17.90 8.59
N VAL A 231 10.81 -18.24 7.58
CA VAL A 231 10.58 -17.87 6.19
C VAL A 231 10.03 -19.05 5.41
N HIS A 232 8.85 -18.88 4.82
CA HIS A 232 8.16 -19.86 3.99
C HIS A 232 8.18 -19.39 2.54
N LEU A 233 9.20 -19.78 1.77
CA LEU A 233 9.31 -19.49 0.33
C LEU A 233 8.56 -20.53 -0.50
N LYS A 234 8.22 -20.20 -1.75
CA LYS A 234 7.45 -21.06 -2.69
C LYS A 234 6.14 -21.55 -2.07
N THR A 235 5.55 -20.71 -1.24
CA THR A 235 4.37 -21.06 -0.44
C THR A 235 3.29 -20.02 -0.66
N ALA A 236 2.13 -20.45 -1.15
CA ALA A 236 0.96 -19.62 -1.30
C ALA A 236 0.11 -19.63 -0.01
N LEU A 237 -0.60 -18.53 0.23
CA LEU A 237 -1.69 -18.46 1.18
C LEU A 237 -2.94 -19.05 0.51
N GLU A 238 -3.64 -19.98 1.16
CA GLU A 238 -4.88 -20.57 0.64
C GLU A 238 -6.13 -20.04 1.34
N GLU A 239 -6.09 -19.90 2.65
CA GLU A 239 -7.23 -19.40 3.43
C GLU A 239 -6.72 -18.75 4.73
N VAL A 240 -7.47 -17.77 5.22
CA VAL A 240 -7.32 -17.18 6.55
C VAL A 240 -8.64 -17.33 7.30
N THR A 241 -8.57 -17.79 8.53
CA THR A 241 -9.69 -17.80 9.48
C THR A 241 -9.35 -16.93 10.68
N GLN A 242 -10.28 -16.75 11.58
CA GLN A 242 -10.07 -15.96 12.80
C GLN A 242 -8.81 -16.35 13.60
N TYR A 243 -8.37 -17.63 13.52
CA TYR A 243 -7.29 -18.15 14.35
C TYR A 243 -6.25 -18.97 13.60
N GLN A 244 -6.35 -19.09 12.28
CA GLN A 244 -5.44 -19.94 11.50
C GLN A 244 -5.18 -19.39 10.10
N VAL A 245 -3.98 -19.64 9.63
CA VAL A 245 -3.54 -19.44 8.25
C VAL A 245 -3.27 -20.81 7.62
N PHE A 246 -3.88 -21.07 6.47
CA PHE A 246 -3.70 -22.29 5.68
C PHE A 246 -2.77 -22.01 4.50
N LEU A 247 -1.75 -22.85 4.35
CA LEU A 247 -0.69 -22.69 3.37
C LEU A 247 -0.67 -23.83 2.35
N SER A 248 -0.28 -23.56 1.11
CA SER A 248 -0.22 -24.52 0.00
C SER A 248 0.69 -25.73 0.24
N ASN A 249 1.60 -25.65 1.18
CA ASN A 249 2.46 -26.75 1.60
C ASN A 249 1.83 -27.62 2.70
N LYS A 250 0.51 -27.51 2.91
CA LYS A 250 -0.31 -28.23 3.92
C LYS A 250 0.08 -27.91 5.38
N LYS A 251 0.86 -26.86 5.62
CA LYS A 251 1.13 -26.35 6.96
C LYS A 251 0.05 -25.34 7.34
N ASN A 252 -0.40 -25.44 8.58
CA ASN A 252 -1.30 -24.47 9.19
C ASN A 252 -0.55 -23.74 10.29
N ILE A 253 -0.78 -22.44 10.40
CA ILE A 253 -0.19 -21.62 11.45
C ILE A 253 -1.34 -21.05 12.29
N GLU A 254 -1.41 -21.44 13.54
CA GLU A 254 -2.36 -20.86 14.51
C GLU A 254 -1.84 -19.46 14.90
N THR A 255 -2.67 -18.45 14.72
CA THR A 255 -2.32 -17.05 15.00
C THR A 255 -3.57 -16.21 15.22
N HIS A 256 -3.43 -15.13 15.99
CA HIS A 256 -4.39 -14.02 16.08
C HIS A 256 -3.99 -12.84 15.19
N THR A 257 -2.76 -12.84 14.63
CA THR A 257 -2.22 -11.70 13.89
C THR A 257 -1.77 -12.11 12.49
N VAL A 258 -2.56 -11.74 11.49
CA VAL A 258 -2.23 -11.88 10.08
C VAL A 258 -2.09 -10.51 9.46
N ILE A 259 -0.97 -10.23 8.81
CA ILE A 259 -0.68 -8.97 8.15
C ILE A 259 -0.53 -9.24 6.65
N SER A 260 -1.40 -8.67 5.84
CA SER A 260 -1.37 -8.83 4.38
C SER A 260 -0.66 -7.67 3.70
N THR A 261 0.41 -7.98 2.99
CA THR A 261 1.10 -7.03 2.11
C THR A 261 1.00 -7.45 0.63
N ILE A 262 0.14 -8.44 0.34
CA ILE A 262 -0.14 -8.95 -1.00
C ILE A 262 -1.43 -8.38 -1.56
N GLY A 263 -1.54 -8.49 -2.89
CA GLY A 263 -2.74 -8.08 -3.60
C GLY A 263 -2.92 -6.57 -3.62
N SER A 264 -2.72 -5.98 -4.79
CA SER A 264 -3.01 -4.58 -5.04
C SER A 264 -3.80 -4.44 -6.33
N THR A 265 -4.75 -3.50 -6.33
CA THR A 265 -5.61 -3.22 -7.49
C THR A 265 -6.07 -1.78 -7.43
N VAL A 266 -6.54 -1.23 -8.55
CA VAL A 266 -7.22 0.06 -8.54
C VAL A 266 -8.49 0.00 -7.70
N SER A 267 -8.92 1.14 -7.18
CA SER A 267 -10.14 1.27 -6.37
C SER A 267 -11.39 0.83 -7.15
N LYS A 268 -12.48 0.55 -6.42
CA LYS A 268 -13.79 0.24 -7.01
C LYS A 268 -14.23 1.36 -7.97
N LEU A 269 -14.03 2.62 -7.59
CA LEU A 269 -14.32 3.78 -8.44
C LEU A 269 -13.75 3.62 -9.86
N ILE A 270 -12.48 3.22 -9.97
CA ILE A 270 -11.82 3.03 -11.27
C ILE A 270 -12.34 1.77 -12.00
N LYS A 271 -12.62 0.70 -11.28
CA LYS A 271 -13.20 -0.52 -11.87
C LYS A 271 -14.57 -0.25 -12.49
N ASP A 272 -15.38 0.57 -11.83
CA ASP A 272 -16.74 0.93 -12.28
C ASP A 272 -16.74 1.91 -13.48
N CYS A 273 -15.57 2.48 -13.85
CA CYS A 273 -15.44 3.42 -14.98
C CYS A 273 -15.28 2.77 -16.35
N ASN A 274 -15.36 1.45 -16.48
CA ASN A 274 -15.16 0.71 -17.74
C ASN A 274 -13.83 1.02 -18.48
N LEU A 275 -12.79 1.38 -17.76
CA LEU A 275 -11.46 1.57 -18.32
C LEU A 275 -10.81 0.22 -18.63
N SER A 276 -9.95 0.18 -19.67
CA SER A 276 -9.14 -0.99 -19.96
C SER A 276 -8.14 -1.22 -18.83
N LEU A 277 -8.28 -2.34 -18.10
CA LEU A 277 -7.44 -2.73 -16.99
C LEU A 277 -6.60 -3.97 -17.31
N GLN A 278 -5.35 -3.98 -16.90
CA GLN A 278 -4.49 -5.16 -16.90
C GLN A 278 -3.67 -5.22 -15.61
N HIS A 279 -3.56 -6.41 -15.02
CA HIS A 279 -2.89 -6.60 -13.72
C HIS A 279 -3.42 -5.66 -12.60
N GLY A 280 -4.72 -5.34 -12.62
CA GLY A 280 -5.33 -4.42 -11.65
C GLY A 280 -4.88 -2.98 -11.79
N LYS A 281 -4.49 -2.52 -13.01
CA LYS A 281 -4.01 -1.17 -13.33
C LYS A 281 -4.61 -0.66 -14.62
N ILE A 282 -4.70 0.66 -14.76
CA ILE A 282 -5.16 1.36 -15.96
C ILE A 282 -4.09 1.24 -17.04
N ILE A 283 -4.46 0.78 -18.23
CA ILE A 283 -3.53 0.70 -19.37
C ILE A 283 -3.27 2.09 -19.92
N THR A 284 -1.97 2.45 -20.08
CA THR A 284 -1.57 3.74 -20.63
C THR A 284 -0.62 3.59 -21.81
N LYS A 285 -0.60 4.63 -22.65
CA LYS A 285 0.47 4.83 -23.64
C LYS A 285 1.79 5.16 -22.92
N GLY A 286 2.90 5.17 -23.65
CA GLY A 286 4.19 5.65 -23.12
C GLY A 286 4.21 7.12 -22.74
N SER A 287 3.24 7.92 -23.21
CA SER A 287 2.97 9.30 -22.82
C SER A 287 2.17 9.44 -21.52
N LEU A 288 1.85 8.34 -20.85
CA LEU A 288 0.98 8.25 -19.66
C LEU A 288 -0.51 8.49 -19.95
N GLU A 289 -0.88 8.82 -21.19
CA GLU A 289 -2.27 8.99 -21.59
C GLU A 289 -3.02 7.67 -21.52
N VAL A 290 -4.24 7.68 -21.01
CA VAL A 290 -5.09 6.49 -20.90
C VAL A 290 -5.52 6.04 -22.30
N GLU A 291 -5.41 4.75 -22.59
CA GLU A 291 -5.83 4.22 -23.88
C GLU A 291 -7.35 4.43 -24.11
N GLY A 292 -7.69 4.98 -25.28
CA GLY A 292 -9.09 5.22 -25.67
C GLY A 292 -9.71 6.52 -25.13
N LEU A 293 -8.96 7.32 -24.37
CA LEU A 293 -9.43 8.62 -23.86
C LEU A 293 -8.50 9.76 -24.29
N ASP A 294 -9.09 10.91 -24.62
CA ASP A 294 -8.36 12.13 -24.92
C ASP A 294 -8.29 13.04 -23.70
N ASN A 295 -7.11 13.64 -23.46
CA ASN A 295 -6.87 14.55 -22.34
C ASN A 295 -7.08 13.90 -20.96
N VAL A 296 -6.88 12.60 -20.85
CA VAL A 296 -6.90 11.85 -19.59
C VAL A 296 -5.61 11.06 -19.44
N TRP A 297 -4.91 11.29 -18.33
CA TRP A 297 -3.66 10.60 -17.98
C TRP A 297 -3.84 9.77 -16.72
N ALA A 298 -3.07 8.70 -16.59
CA ALA A 298 -2.97 7.94 -15.34
C ALA A 298 -1.49 7.80 -14.96
N VAL A 299 -1.20 8.02 -13.67
CA VAL A 299 0.16 8.04 -13.12
C VAL A 299 0.25 7.30 -11.79
N GLY A 300 1.45 6.90 -11.41
CA GLY A 300 1.73 6.18 -10.17
C GLY A 300 1.21 4.74 -10.21
N ASP A 301 0.92 4.20 -9.04
CA ASP A 301 0.56 2.80 -8.89
C ASP A 301 -0.75 2.40 -9.60
N ALA A 302 -1.64 3.38 -9.87
CA ALA A 302 -2.88 3.14 -10.62
C ALA A 302 -2.63 2.80 -12.10
N ALA A 303 -1.48 3.17 -12.66
CA ALA A 303 -1.19 3.08 -14.08
C ALA A 303 -0.28 1.90 -14.44
N LEU A 304 -0.54 1.26 -15.57
CA LEU A 304 0.32 0.27 -16.20
C LEU A 304 1.10 0.93 -17.34
N ILE A 305 2.28 1.46 -17.01
CA ILE A 305 3.06 2.29 -17.90
C ILE A 305 4.14 1.46 -18.59
N PRO A 306 4.19 1.42 -19.95
CA PRO A 306 5.25 0.75 -20.67
C PRO A 306 6.61 1.37 -20.35
N ASN A 307 7.58 0.54 -19.95
CA ASN A 307 8.94 0.97 -19.67
C ASN A 307 9.83 0.66 -20.87
N LYS A 308 10.39 1.68 -21.53
CA LYS A 308 11.31 1.53 -22.67
C LYS A 308 12.74 1.19 -22.23
N ASP A 309 13.08 1.37 -20.96
CA ASP A 309 14.42 1.10 -20.42
C ASP A 309 14.65 -0.39 -20.20
N LYS A 310 15.39 -1.00 -21.11
CA LYS A 310 15.76 -2.43 -21.07
C LYS A 310 16.57 -2.85 -19.83
N LYS A 311 17.18 -1.90 -19.12
CA LYS A 311 18.04 -2.17 -17.94
C LYS A 311 17.25 -2.47 -16.66
N ASN A 312 15.99 -2.04 -16.56
CA ASN A 312 15.11 -2.22 -15.39
C ASN A 312 13.98 -3.23 -15.62
N MET A 313 14.24 -4.31 -16.38
CA MET A 313 13.25 -5.35 -16.67
C MET A 313 13.01 -6.25 -15.48
N LEU A 314 11.99 -6.01 -14.68
CA LEU A 314 11.48 -6.94 -13.66
C LEU A 314 10.77 -8.17 -14.26
N TYR A 315 10.34 -8.13 -15.51
CA TYR A 315 9.62 -9.23 -16.21
C TYR A 315 10.33 -9.66 -17.48
N LYS A 316 11.43 -10.41 -17.36
CA LYS A 316 12.26 -10.91 -18.48
C LYS A 316 11.55 -11.84 -19.50
N LYS A 317 10.28 -12.20 -19.30
CA LYS A 317 9.57 -13.18 -20.15
C LYS A 317 8.53 -12.60 -21.11
N LYS A 318 8.30 -11.28 -21.16
CA LYS A 318 7.33 -10.67 -22.10
C LYS A 318 7.96 -9.52 -22.87
N LYS A 319 7.53 -9.32 -24.13
CA LYS A 319 8.02 -8.28 -25.06
C LYS A 319 7.87 -6.83 -24.56
N ILE A 320 7.08 -6.56 -23.52
CA ILE A 320 6.84 -5.25 -22.95
C ILE A 320 7.20 -5.31 -21.47
N ALA A 321 8.13 -4.45 -21.03
CA ALA A 321 8.41 -4.21 -19.62
C ALA A 321 7.52 -3.07 -19.13
N TYR A 322 7.07 -3.14 -17.88
CA TYR A 322 6.29 -2.09 -17.24
C TYR A 322 7.05 -1.47 -16.07
N ALA A 323 6.75 -0.21 -15.79
CA ALA A 323 7.29 0.46 -14.61
C ALA A 323 6.77 -0.23 -13.33
N PRO A 324 7.65 -0.53 -12.36
CA PRO A 324 7.23 -1.13 -11.10
C PRO A 324 6.41 -0.13 -10.26
N PRO A 325 5.41 -0.62 -9.50
CA PRO A 325 4.61 0.23 -8.61
C PRO A 325 5.41 0.53 -7.34
N ASN A 326 6.04 1.68 -7.30
CA ASN A 326 6.70 2.19 -6.08
C ASN A 326 6.81 3.72 -6.10
N ALA A 327 7.11 4.28 -4.94
CA ALA A 327 7.19 5.74 -4.74
C ALA A 327 8.16 6.44 -5.70
N GLN A 328 9.33 5.83 -5.99
CA GLN A 328 10.33 6.42 -6.89
C GLN A 328 9.82 6.58 -8.33
N PHE A 329 9.12 5.57 -8.85
CA PHE A 329 8.51 5.66 -10.17
C PHE A 329 7.33 6.63 -10.17
N ALA A 330 6.48 6.61 -9.12
CA ALA A 330 5.37 7.54 -8.98
C ALA A 330 5.83 9.01 -9.01
N VAL A 331 6.92 9.33 -8.31
CA VAL A 331 7.53 10.67 -8.31
C VAL A 331 8.07 11.09 -9.70
N ARG A 332 8.65 10.15 -10.44
CA ARG A 332 9.22 10.43 -11.78
C ARG A 332 8.16 10.53 -12.88
N GLN A 333 6.99 9.97 -12.66
CA GLN A 333 5.85 10.02 -13.58
C GLN A 333 5.02 11.30 -13.41
N GLY A 334 5.00 11.86 -12.20
CA GLY A 334 4.42 13.18 -11.89
C GLY A 334 5.38 14.30 -12.19
#